data_c29d99b7586a75fa19dbee9f702d5945
#
_entry.id   c29d99b7586a75fa19dbee9f702d5945
#
_cell.length_a   1.000
_cell.length_b   1.000
_cell.length_c   1.000
_cell.angle_alpha   90.00
_cell.angle_beta   90.00
_cell.angle_gamma   90.00
#
_symmetry.space_group_name_H-M   'P 1'
#
loop_
_entity.id
_entity.type
_entity.pdbx_description
1 polymer ?
#
loop_
_entity_poly.entity_id
_entity_poly.type
_entity_poly.pdbx_seq_one_letter_code
_entity_poly.pdbx_strand_id
1 'polypeptide(L)' 'MKKGIQDEIDALRAETAAAYAATAAYNREKEFYRQQADETAVELEKVRAELLRADRENAKLLQEYNALKNRSKQ' A
#
# COMPACT_ATOMS: atom_id res chain seq x y z
N MET A 1 -39.08 38.80 -7.77
CA MET A 1 -38.17 39.01 -6.63
C MET A 1 -38.08 37.79 -5.72
N LYS A 2 -39.18 37.21 -5.32
CA LYS A 2 -39.14 35.96 -4.51
C LYS A 2 -38.47 34.81 -5.24
N LYS A 3 -38.61 34.73 -6.58
CA LYS A 3 -37.95 33.69 -7.39
C LYS A 3 -36.43 33.82 -7.41
N GLY A 4 -35.92 35.07 -7.43
CA GLY A 4 -34.47 35.27 -7.45
C GLY A 4 -33.77 34.81 -6.19
N ILE A 5 -34.38 35.07 -5.03
CA ILE A 5 -33.84 34.66 -3.73
C ILE A 5 -33.89 33.13 -3.60
N GLN A 6 -35.02 32.54 -4.02
CA GLN A 6 -35.14 31.07 -3.97
C GLN A 6 -34.14 30.38 -4.90
N ASP A 7 -33.94 30.96 -6.09
CA ASP A 7 -32.95 30.42 -7.04
C ASP A 7 -31.53 30.49 -6.47
N GLU A 8 -31.19 31.58 -5.77
CA GLU A 8 -29.89 31.71 -5.09
C GLU A 8 -29.73 30.69 -4.00
N ILE A 9 -30.77 30.47 -3.18
CA ILE A 9 -30.74 29.47 -2.11
C ILE A 9 -30.57 28.08 -2.72
N ASP A 10 -31.28 27.76 -3.76
CA ASP A 10 -31.20 26.47 -4.44
C ASP A 10 -29.81 26.25 -5.04
N ALA A 11 -29.25 27.31 -5.66
CA ALA A 11 -27.89 27.23 -6.20
C ALA A 11 -26.84 27.00 -5.11
N LEU A 12 -26.94 27.69 -3.97
CA LEU A 12 -26.03 27.52 -2.86
C LEU A 12 -26.13 26.11 -2.24
N ARG A 13 -27.35 25.59 -2.15
CA ARG A 13 -27.57 24.23 -1.66
C ARG A 13 -26.94 23.20 -2.60
N ALA A 14 -27.09 23.41 -3.90
CA ALA A 14 -26.49 22.55 -4.93
C ALA A 14 -24.96 22.58 -4.85
N GLU A 15 -24.37 23.77 -4.70
CA GLU A 15 -22.92 23.91 -4.55
C GLU A 15 -22.42 23.23 -3.28
N THR A 16 -23.13 23.40 -2.17
CA THR A 16 -22.78 22.77 -0.90
C THR A 16 -22.84 21.25 -1.01
N ALA A 17 -23.91 20.72 -1.62
CA ALA A 17 -24.04 19.29 -1.82
C ALA A 17 -22.93 18.73 -2.70
N ALA A 18 -22.57 19.46 -3.78
CA ALA A 18 -21.47 19.05 -4.65
C ALA A 18 -20.13 19.07 -3.92
N ALA A 19 -19.90 20.08 -3.06
CA ALA A 19 -18.67 20.16 -2.27
C ALA A 19 -18.57 19.00 -1.26
N TYR A 20 -19.66 18.66 -0.60
CA TYR A 20 -19.68 17.51 0.31
C TYR A 20 -19.43 16.20 -0.43
N ALA A 21 -20.05 16.02 -1.60
CA ALA A 21 -19.86 14.84 -2.42
C ALA A 21 -18.40 14.71 -2.87
N ALA A 22 -17.78 15.80 -3.31
CA ALA A 22 -16.39 15.83 -3.72
C ALA A 22 -15.46 15.50 -2.57
N THR A 23 -15.73 16.06 -1.38
CA THR A 23 -14.95 15.77 -0.17
C THR A 23 -15.06 14.31 0.22
N ALA A 24 -16.26 13.74 0.17
CA ALA A 24 -16.48 12.32 0.49
C ALA A 24 -15.75 11.41 -0.50
N ALA A 25 -15.78 11.74 -1.79
CA ALA A 25 -15.06 11.00 -2.83
C ALA A 25 -13.54 11.05 -2.59
N TYR A 26 -13.01 12.23 -2.29
CA TYR A 26 -11.60 12.42 -2.00
C TYR A 26 -11.17 11.60 -0.79
N ASN A 27 -11.97 11.62 0.28
CA ASN A 27 -11.67 10.86 1.49
C ASN A 27 -11.67 9.35 1.24
N ARG A 28 -12.59 8.87 0.38
CA ARG A 28 -12.63 7.45 0.01
C ARG A 28 -11.40 7.04 -0.80
N GLU A 29 -10.97 7.87 -1.75
CA GLU A 29 -9.75 7.62 -2.51
C GLU A 29 -8.53 7.60 -1.62
N LYS A 30 -8.43 8.58 -0.71
CA LYS A 30 -7.32 8.67 0.24
C LYS A 30 -7.24 7.41 1.11
N GLU A 31 -8.37 6.94 1.61
CA GLU A 31 -8.42 5.73 2.43
C GLU A 31 -8.06 4.50 1.61
N PHE A 32 -8.52 4.40 0.37
CA PHE A 32 -8.18 3.31 -0.53
C PHE A 32 -6.67 3.23 -0.77
N TYR A 33 -6.03 4.35 -1.10
CA TYR A 33 -4.59 4.38 -1.35
C TYR A 33 -3.79 4.09 -0.08
N ARG A 34 -4.28 4.54 1.05
CA ARG A 34 -3.67 4.24 2.34
C ARG A 34 -3.69 2.75 2.63
N GLN A 35 -4.82 2.10 2.40
CA GLN A 35 -4.93 0.65 2.58
C GLN A 35 -4.00 -0.10 1.65
N GLN A 36 -3.91 0.32 0.39
CA GLN A 36 -2.99 -0.29 -0.56
C GLN A 36 -1.54 -0.13 -0.13
N ALA A 37 -1.17 1.04 0.36
CA ALA A 37 0.18 1.29 0.86
C ALA A 37 0.50 0.38 2.06
N ASP A 38 -0.45 0.21 2.98
CA ASP A 38 -0.28 -0.66 4.14
C ASP A 38 -0.13 -2.13 3.72
N GLU A 39 -0.95 -2.59 2.79
CA GLU A 39 -0.86 -3.96 2.26
C GLU A 39 0.48 -4.19 1.55
N THR A 40 0.93 -3.23 0.76
CA THR A 40 2.22 -3.30 0.09
C THR A 40 3.37 -3.36 1.09
N ALA A 41 3.29 -2.58 2.17
CA ALA A 41 4.30 -2.60 3.22
C ALA A 41 4.37 -3.97 3.90
N VAL A 42 3.22 -4.59 4.17
CA VAL A 42 3.16 -5.95 4.76
C VAL A 42 3.77 -6.98 3.81
N GLU A 43 3.43 -6.91 2.52
CA GLU A 43 4.00 -7.82 1.51
C GLU A 43 5.51 -7.65 1.39
N LEU A 44 5.99 -6.42 1.43
CA LEU A 44 7.42 -6.13 1.38
C LEU A 44 8.16 -6.75 2.57
N GLU A 45 7.59 -6.65 3.77
CA GLU A 45 8.17 -7.28 4.96
C GLU A 45 8.24 -8.79 4.83
N LYS A 46 7.19 -9.42 4.28
CA LYS A 46 7.19 -10.86 4.02
C LYS A 46 8.31 -11.27 3.06
N VAL A 47 8.44 -10.55 1.96
CA VAL A 47 9.45 -10.83 0.94
C VAL A 47 10.85 -10.66 1.52
N ARG A 48 11.06 -9.61 2.32
CA ARG A 48 12.34 -9.40 3.01
C ARG A 48 12.69 -10.52 3.95
N ALA A 49 11.71 -11.01 4.71
CA ALA A 49 11.92 -12.14 5.62
C ALA A 49 12.26 -13.41 4.86
N GLU A 50 11.57 -13.68 3.76
CA GLU A 50 11.84 -14.83 2.90
C GLU A 50 13.23 -14.75 2.27
N LEU A 51 13.63 -13.56 1.81
CA LEU A 51 14.95 -13.34 1.24
C LEU A 51 16.05 -13.59 2.26
N LEU A 52 15.86 -13.10 3.47
CA LEU A 52 16.82 -13.29 4.55
C LEU A 52 16.97 -14.77 4.90
N ARG A 53 15.86 -15.50 4.91
CA ARG A 53 15.87 -16.95 5.15
C ARG A 53 16.61 -17.68 4.04
N ALA A 54 16.34 -17.32 2.78
CA ALA A 54 17.01 -17.91 1.63
C ALA A 54 18.52 -17.65 1.66
N ASP A 55 18.93 -16.44 2.04
CA ASP A 55 20.34 -16.08 2.16
C ASP A 55 21.03 -16.93 3.23
N ARG A 56 20.37 -17.17 4.35
CA ARG A 56 20.91 -18.02 5.41
C ARG A 56 21.05 -19.47 4.96
N GLU A 57 20.05 -19.98 4.24
CA GLU A 57 20.10 -21.35 3.71
C GLU A 57 21.21 -21.49 2.67
N ASN A 58 21.37 -20.50 1.81
CA ASN A 58 22.43 -20.49 0.81
C ASN A 58 23.81 -20.44 1.46
N ALA A 59 23.99 -19.65 2.51
CA ALA A 59 25.26 -19.59 3.24
C ALA A 59 25.58 -20.94 3.88
N LYS A 60 24.57 -21.60 4.45
CA LYS A 60 24.72 -22.92 5.04
C LYS A 60 25.11 -23.97 4.01
N LEU A 61 24.42 -23.97 2.87
CA LEU A 61 24.72 -24.90 1.77
C LEU A 61 26.11 -24.67 1.20
N LEU A 62 26.54 -23.44 1.11
CA LEU A 62 27.89 -23.12 0.65
C LEU A 62 28.96 -23.65 1.61
N GLN A 63 28.73 -23.53 2.93
CA GLN A 63 29.61 -24.09 3.93
C GLN A 63 29.69 -25.61 3.81
N GLU A 64 28.54 -26.27 3.64
CA GLU A 64 28.48 -27.73 3.48
C GLU A 64 29.22 -28.17 2.20
N TYR A 65 29.01 -27.45 1.10
CA TYR A 65 29.69 -27.71 -0.16
C TYR A 65 31.20 -27.57 -0.01
N ASN A 66 31.67 -26.52 0.63
CA ASN A 66 33.10 -26.30 0.87
C ASN A 66 33.71 -27.38 1.75
N ALA A 67 32.97 -27.82 2.76
CA ALA A 67 33.42 -28.90 3.64
C ALA A 67 33.57 -30.22 2.89
N LEU A 68 32.59 -30.54 2.01
CA LEU A 68 32.63 -31.73 1.17
C LEU A 68 33.79 -31.68 0.18
N LYS A 69 33.99 -30.54 -0.44
CA LYS A 69 35.07 -30.30 -1.40
C LYS A 69 36.44 -30.50 -0.73
N ASN A 70 36.61 -29.97 0.47
CA ASN A 70 37.85 -30.12 1.23
C ASN A 70 38.09 -31.58 1.64
N ARG A 71 37.05 -32.33 1.99
CA ARG A 71 37.13 -33.77 2.27
C ARG A 71 37.59 -34.54 1.06
N SER A 72 37.06 -34.21 -0.12
CA SER A 72 37.39 -34.89 -1.37
C SER A 72 38.87 -34.75 -1.74
N LYS A 73 39.51 -33.67 -1.34
CA LYS A 73 40.92 -33.40 -1.64
C LYS A 73 41.88 -34.12 -0.70
N GLN A 74 41.38 -34.63 0.40
CA GLN A 74 42.16 -35.39 1.33
C GLN A 74 42.11 -36.91 1.01
#